data_5cc742753371306a696f851f591c949f
#
_entry.id   5cc742753371306a696f851f591c949f
#
_cell.length_a   1.000
_cell.length_b   1.000
_cell.length_c   1.000
_cell.angle_alpha   90.00
_cell.angle_beta   90.00
_cell.angle_gamma   90.00
#
_symmetry.space_group_name_H-M   'P 1'
#
loop_
_entity.id
_entity.type
_entity.pdbx_description
1 polymer ?
#
loop_
_entity_poly.entity_id
_entity_poly.type
_entity_poly.pdbx_seq_one_letter_code
_entity_poly.pdbx_strand_id
1 'polypeptide(L)'
;MTTQPDIHSVLRKLDDQRWLLPREYRPGMRVPGLIFASEALLAAAAQEQAVEQVANVAFLPGIVAYSMAMPDIHWGYGFPIGGVAAMRVSDGVVSPGGVGFDINCGVRLVRTDLDVDEVRAKLEPLVRALYRKVPSGVGSEGMVHLSAKDAERVMTQGARWAVERGMGVPEDLEMTDRHGQIDRQSP
;
A
#
# COMPACT_ATOMS: atom_id res chain seq x y z
N MET A 1 -17.44 -18.21 22.69
CA MET A 1 -16.88 -17.14 21.84
C MET A 1 -16.06 -16.25 22.77
N THR A 2 -14.75 -16.40 22.80
CA THR A 2 -13.87 -15.51 23.55
C THR A 2 -13.83 -14.19 22.78
N THR A 3 -14.45 -13.16 23.33
CA THR A 3 -14.30 -11.79 22.84
C THR A 3 -12.81 -11.46 22.86
N GLN A 4 -12.21 -11.22 21.68
CA GLN A 4 -10.85 -10.69 21.61
C GLN A 4 -10.81 -9.38 22.40
N PRO A 5 -9.79 -9.16 23.24
CA PRO A 5 -9.67 -7.89 23.94
C PRO A 5 -9.53 -6.77 22.91
N ASP A 6 -10.12 -5.63 23.23
CA ASP A 6 -9.93 -4.41 22.44
C ASP A 6 -8.43 -4.14 22.29
N ILE A 7 -7.95 -4.06 21.06
CA ILE A 7 -6.54 -3.92 20.74
C ILE A 7 -5.93 -2.67 21.39
N HIS A 8 -6.70 -1.61 21.56
CA HIS A 8 -6.26 -0.40 22.27
C HIS A 8 -5.93 -0.67 23.74
N SER A 9 -6.66 -1.58 24.38
CA SER A 9 -6.42 -1.93 25.80
C SER A 9 -5.13 -2.73 25.99
N VAL A 10 -4.57 -3.29 24.91
CA VAL A 10 -3.41 -4.18 24.94
C VAL A 10 -2.13 -3.47 24.50
N LEU A 11 -2.26 -2.43 23.66
CA LEU A 11 -1.11 -1.66 23.20
C LEU A 11 -0.46 -0.91 24.35
N ARG A 12 0.86 -1.01 24.41
CA ARG A 12 1.68 -0.30 25.40
C ARG A 12 2.38 0.87 24.73
N LYS A 13 2.08 2.08 25.17
CA LYS A 13 2.78 3.28 24.73
C LYS A 13 4.25 3.22 25.23
N LEU A 14 5.21 3.25 24.30
CA LEU A 14 6.64 3.32 24.62
C LEU A 14 7.09 4.78 24.72
N ASP A 15 6.62 5.62 23.79
CA ASP A 15 6.81 7.06 23.76
C ASP A 15 5.71 7.71 22.87
N ASP A 16 5.88 8.97 22.49
CA ASP A 16 4.86 9.71 21.73
C ASP A 16 4.66 9.22 20.29
N GLN A 17 5.58 8.38 19.78
CA GLN A 17 5.61 7.92 18.41
C GLN A 17 5.62 6.40 18.28
N ARG A 18 5.78 5.65 19.38
CA ARG A 18 5.96 4.20 19.32
C ARG A 18 5.04 3.46 20.29
N TRP A 19 4.43 2.40 19.78
CA TRP A 19 3.50 1.54 20.51
C TRP A 19 3.91 0.08 20.33
N LEU A 20 3.90 -0.65 21.43
CA LEU A 20 4.22 -2.07 21.47
C LEU A 20 2.92 -2.89 21.54
N LEU A 21 2.74 -3.79 20.60
CA LEU A 21 1.78 -4.88 20.69
C LEU A 21 2.50 -6.08 21.33
N PRO A 22 2.16 -6.46 22.58
CA PRO A 22 2.85 -7.57 23.26
C PRO A 22 2.72 -8.88 22.48
N ARG A 23 3.76 -9.70 22.51
CA ARG A 23 3.75 -11.03 21.90
C ARG A 23 2.63 -11.93 22.45
N GLU A 24 2.26 -11.70 23.71
CA GLU A 24 1.22 -12.44 24.44
C GLU A 24 -0.20 -12.08 23.97
N TYR A 25 -0.36 -11.07 23.11
CA TYR A 25 -1.66 -10.66 22.56
C TYR A 25 -2.40 -11.82 21.91
N ARG A 26 -1.68 -12.64 21.12
CA ARG A 26 -2.22 -13.88 20.57
C ARG A 26 -1.26 -15.03 20.82
N PRO A 27 -1.74 -16.18 21.35
CA PRO A 27 -0.92 -17.38 21.47
C PRO A 27 -0.36 -17.79 20.10
N GLY A 28 0.95 -17.99 20.05
CA GLY A 28 1.65 -18.40 18.82
C GLY A 28 2.34 -17.26 18.04
N MET A 29 2.12 -15.99 18.40
CA MET A 29 2.96 -14.89 17.89
C MET A 29 4.42 -15.17 18.20
N ARG A 30 5.29 -15.04 17.19
CA ARG A 30 6.73 -15.32 17.30
C ARG A 30 7.50 -14.13 17.84
N VAL A 31 7.03 -12.92 17.50
CA VAL A 31 7.61 -11.64 17.88
C VAL A 31 6.52 -10.66 18.31
N PRO A 32 6.84 -9.62 19.09
CA PRO A 32 5.90 -8.53 19.34
C PRO A 32 5.68 -7.67 18.10
N GLY A 33 4.60 -6.89 18.09
CA GLY A 33 4.38 -5.81 17.12
C GLY A 33 5.00 -4.49 17.60
N LEU A 34 5.52 -3.69 16.68
CA LEU A 34 6.00 -2.33 16.95
C LEU A 34 5.39 -1.36 15.93
N ILE A 35 4.59 -0.42 16.40
CA ILE A 35 3.84 0.51 15.58
C ILE A 35 4.41 1.91 15.78
N PHE A 36 4.76 2.57 14.68
CA PHE A 36 5.21 3.95 14.64
C PHE A 36 4.03 4.84 14.25
N ALA A 37 3.39 5.47 15.22
CA ALA A 37 2.25 6.34 15.00
C ALA A 37 2.08 7.34 16.14
N SER A 38 1.59 8.54 15.83
CA SER A 38 1.00 9.39 16.84
C SER A 38 -0.30 8.77 17.37
N GLU A 39 -0.78 9.24 18.50
CA GLU A 39 -2.03 8.74 19.09
C GLU A 39 -3.24 8.92 18.13
N ALA A 40 -3.29 10.03 17.40
CA ALA A 40 -4.33 10.30 16.42
C ALA A 40 -4.29 9.32 15.23
N LEU A 41 -3.10 9.01 14.70
CA LEU A 41 -2.90 8.05 13.61
C LEU A 41 -3.22 6.62 14.07
N LEU A 42 -2.83 6.26 15.29
CA LEU A 42 -3.13 4.96 15.86
C LEU A 42 -4.65 4.73 15.97
N ALA A 43 -5.39 5.74 16.42
CA ALA A 43 -6.85 5.67 16.53
C ALA A 43 -7.52 5.42 15.16
N ALA A 44 -7.02 6.06 14.10
CA ALA A 44 -7.49 5.82 12.73
C ALA A 44 -7.15 4.40 12.24
N ALA A 45 -5.90 3.96 12.42
CA ALA A 45 -5.46 2.62 12.02
C ALA A 45 -6.22 1.49 12.72
N ALA A 46 -6.61 1.69 13.97
CA ALA A 46 -7.38 0.72 14.73
C ALA A 46 -8.83 0.59 14.25
N GLN A 47 -9.45 1.67 13.80
CA GLN A 47 -10.78 1.62 13.19
C GLN A 47 -10.80 0.76 11.92
N GLU A 48 -9.70 0.75 11.17
CA GLU A 48 -9.52 -0.04 9.95
C GLU A 48 -9.03 -1.47 10.20
N GLN A 49 -8.88 -1.90 11.44
CA GLN A 49 -8.32 -3.21 11.82
C GLN A 49 -6.88 -3.46 11.31
N ALA A 50 -6.17 -2.44 10.90
CA ALA A 50 -4.80 -2.58 10.38
C ALA A 50 -3.82 -3.08 11.46
N VAL A 51 -4.06 -2.74 12.72
CA VAL A 51 -3.26 -3.20 13.86
C VAL A 51 -3.37 -4.72 14.05
N GLU A 52 -4.54 -5.32 13.74
CA GLU A 52 -4.72 -6.77 13.74
C GLU A 52 -3.82 -7.46 12.70
N GLN A 53 -3.56 -6.81 11.58
CA GLN A 53 -2.66 -7.34 10.56
C GLN A 53 -1.20 -7.31 11.01
N VAL A 54 -0.80 -6.39 11.89
CA VAL A 54 0.52 -6.42 12.53
C VAL A 54 0.66 -7.69 13.38
N ALA A 55 -0.39 -8.07 14.12
CA ALA A 55 -0.40 -9.33 14.84
C ALA A 55 -0.30 -10.54 13.88
N ASN A 56 -1.02 -10.53 12.76
CA ASN A 56 -0.98 -11.62 11.78
C ASN A 56 0.43 -11.85 11.21
N VAL A 57 1.14 -10.79 10.89
CA VAL A 57 2.53 -10.86 10.38
C VAL A 57 3.48 -11.42 11.43
N ALA A 58 3.23 -11.18 12.71
CA ALA A 58 4.06 -11.68 13.81
C ALA A 58 4.08 -13.22 13.94
N PHE A 59 3.17 -13.94 13.25
CA PHE A 59 3.17 -15.40 13.21
C PHE A 59 4.11 -15.99 12.15
N LEU A 60 4.58 -15.19 11.21
CA LEU A 60 5.34 -15.71 10.05
C LEU A 60 6.63 -16.41 10.50
N PRO A 61 6.91 -17.61 9.94
CA PRO A 61 8.17 -18.30 10.22
C PRO A 61 9.39 -17.45 9.87
N GLY A 62 10.39 -17.50 10.74
CA GLY A 62 11.65 -16.79 10.51
C GLY A 62 11.60 -15.26 10.69
N ILE A 63 10.48 -14.69 11.11
CA ILE A 63 10.41 -13.27 11.43
C ILE A 63 11.39 -12.90 12.56
N VAL A 64 12.07 -11.76 12.42
CA VAL A 64 13.11 -11.29 13.32
C VAL A 64 12.64 -10.04 14.08
N ALA A 65 12.90 -10.03 15.38
CA ALA A 65 12.71 -8.93 16.32
C ALA A 65 11.25 -8.45 16.43
N TYR A 66 10.65 -7.90 15.38
CA TYR A 66 9.34 -7.27 15.41
C TYR A 66 8.56 -7.49 14.11
N SER A 67 7.24 -7.54 14.21
CA SER A 67 6.34 -7.14 13.14
C SER A 67 6.12 -5.64 13.26
N MET A 68 6.60 -4.84 12.31
CA MET A 68 6.54 -3.38 12.41
C MET A 68 5.49 -2.79 11.48
N ALA A 69 4.99 -1.61 11.85
CA ALA A 69 4.15 -0.78 11.00
C ALA A 69 4.58 0.68 11.07
N MET A 70 4.66 1.32 9.91
CA MET A 70 5.03 2.72 9.74
C MET A 70 3.80 3.64 9.89
N PRO A 71 3.98 4.97 9.97
CA PRO A 71 2.87 5.91 10.21
C PRO A 71 1.75 5.91 9.16
N ASP A 72 2.02 5.40 7.96
CA ASP A 72 1.06 5.21 6.86
C ASP A 72 0.27 3.89 6.96
N ILE A 73 0.29 3.24 8.12
CA ILE A 73 -0.42 1.98 8.36
C ILE A 73 -1.90 2.10 8.02
N HIS A 74 -2.39 1.18 7.18
CA HIS A 74 -3.80 1.00 6.91
C HIS A 74 -4.10 -0.45 6.47
N TRP A 75 -5.37 -0.76 6.25
CA TRP A 75 -5.81 -2.10 5.89
C TRP A 75 -5.20 -2.59 4.58
N GLY A 76 -4.59 -3.76 4.61
CA GLY A 76 -4.05 -4.47 3.44
C GLY A 76 -4.66 -5.87 3.31
N TYR A 77 -4.04 -6.73 2.54
CA TYR A 77 -4.49 -8.11 2.28
C TYR A 77 -3.80 -9.13 3.21
N GLY A 78 -4.05 -9.02 4.51
CA GLY A 78 -3.45 -9.89 5.54
C GLY A 78 -2.11 -9.39 6.08
N PHE A 79 -1.38 -8.61 5.31
CA PHE A 79 -0.23 -7.80 5.71
C PHE A 79 -0.67 -6.33 5.70
N PRO A 80 -0.40 -5.52 6.72
CA PRO A 80 -0.82 -4.13 6.71
C PRO A 80 0.00 -3.34 5.68
N ILE A 81 -0.64 -2.38 4.99
CA ILE A 81 0.12 -1.38 4.23
C ILE A 81 0.95 -0.57 5.24
N GLY A 82 2.15 -0.14 4.85
CA GLY A 82 3.12 0.44 5.79
C GLY A 82 3.79 -0.60 6.70
N GLY A 83 3.48 -1.89 6.51
CA GLY A 83 4.09 -2.97 7.27
C GLY A 83 5.54 -3.24 6.90
N VAL A 84 6.37 -3.56 7.89
CA VAL A 84 7.77 -3.95 7.70
C VAL A 84 8.07 -5.20 8.53
N ALA A 85 8.64 -6.21 7.90
CA ALA A 85 9.05 -7.43 8.56
C ALA A 85 10.40 -7.92 8.00
N ALA A 86 11.36 -8.15 8.87
CA ALA A 86 12.62 -8.79 8.52
C ALA A 86 12.50 -10.30 8.69
N MET A 87 12.96 -11.04 7.69
CA MET A 87 12.94 -12.52 7.71
C MET A 87 14.36 -13.07 7.68
N ARG A 88 14.61 -14.14 8.46
CA ARG A 88 15.88 -14.87 8.32
C ARG A 88 15.93 -15.60 7.00
N VAL A 89 17.07 -15.53 6.32
CA VAL A 89 17.27 -16.20 5.04
C VAL A 89 17.18 -17.73 5.17
N SER A 90 17.58 -18.29 6.32
CA SER A 90 17.66 -19.74 6.54
C SER A 90 16.32 -20.43 6.73
N ASP A 91 15.32 -19.75 7.32
CA ASP A 91 14.04 -20.35 7.72
C ASP A 91 12.86 -19.37 7.62
N GLY A 92 13.10 -18.22 7.04
CA GLY A 92 12.07 -17.23 6.79
C GLY A 92 11.22 -17.58 5.58
N VAL A 93 10.08 -16.91 5.47
CA VAL A 93 9.18 -17.03 4.33
C VAL A 93 9.31 -15.82 3.40
N VAL A 94 9.08 -16.05 2.11
CA VAL A 94 8.83 -15.01 1.13
C VAL A 94 7.33 -14.79 1.06
N SER A 95 6.88 -13.57 1.29
CA SER A 95 5.46 -13.21 1.25
C SER A 95 5.19 -12.26 0.07
N PRO A 96 4.71 -12.75 -1.07
CA PRO A 96 4.36 -11.89 -2.20
C PRO A 96 3.30 -10.85 -1.84
N GLY A 97 2.30 -11.23 -1.03
CA GLY A 97 1.28 -10.31 -0.52
C GLY A 97 1.84 -9.24 0.42
N GLY A 98 2.97 -9.53 1.10
CA GLY A 98 3.67 -8.55 1.95
C GLY A 98 4.49 -7.54 1.16
N VAL A 99 4.91 -7.87 -0.07
CA VAL A 99 5.56 -6.92 -0.99
C VAL A 99 4.54 -5.91 -1.52
N GLY A 100 3.30 -6.33 -1.71
CA GLY A 100 2.19 -5.49 -2.14
C GLY A 100 1.67 -5.85 -3.53
N PHE A 101 0.46 -5.39 -3.82
CA PHE A 101 -0.19 -5.55 -5.13
C PHE A 101 -0.01 -4.29 -5.97
N ASP A 102 -0.17 -3.13 -5.38
CA ASP A 102 0.05 -1.81 -5.99
C ASP A 102 1.45 -1.31 -5.62
N ILE A 103 2.46 -1.96 -6.17
CA ILE A 103 3.85 -1.65 -5.89
C ILE A 103 4.18 -0.29 -6.51
N ASN A 104 4.77 0.60 -5.72
CA ASN A 104 5.02 2.00 -6.01
C ASN A 104 3.83 2.94 -5.74
N CYS A 105 2.59 2.48 -5.67
CA CYS A 105 1.38 3.27 -5.33
C CYS A 105 1.33 4.62 -6.05
N GLY A 106 1.57 4.60 -7.36
CA GLY A 106 1.80 5.81 -8.16
C GLY A 106 0.61 6.77 -8.14
N VAL A 107 0.84 8.00 -7.69
CA VAL A 107 -0.16 9.07 -7.67
C VAL A 107 0.15 10.09 -8.76
N ARG A 108 -0.89 10.56 -9.44
CA ARG A 108 -0.81 11.66 -10.40
C ARG A 108 -1.51 12.89 -9.84
N LEU A 109 -0.82 14.02 -9.88
CA LEU A 109 -1.42 15.32 -9.59
C LEU A 109 -1.67 16.04 -10.90
N VAL A 110 -2.93 16.33 -11.21
CA VAL A 110 -3.32 17.03 -12.43
C VAL A 110 -3.90 18.40 -12.05
N ARG A 111 -3.28 19.46 -12.57
CA ARG A 111 -3.82 20.81 -12.47
C ARG A 111 -4.82 21.04 -13.61
N THR A 112 -5.94 21.66 -13.28
CA THR A 112 -6.97 22.07 -14.24
C THR A 112 -7.25 23.57 -14.11
N ASP A 113 -7.91 24.15 -15.11
CA ASP A 113 -8.38 25.53 -15.08
C ASP A 113 -9.81 25.67 -14.52
N LEU A 114 -10.33 24.59 -13.93
CA LEU A 114 -11.67 24.56 -13.33
C LEU A 114 -11.69 25.27 -11.99
N ASP A 115 -12.71 26.08 -11.77
CA ASP A 115 -12.99 26.68 -10.46
C ASP A 115 -13.68 25.68 -9.53
N VAL A 116 -13.42 25.81 -8.23
CA VAL A 116 -13.97 24.89 -7.20
C VAL A 116 -15.50 24.93 -7.15
N ASP A 117 -16.13 26.07 -7.40
CA ASP A 117 -17.59 26.20 -7.36
C ASP A 117 -18.25 25.58 -8.58
N GLU A 118 -17.59 25.62 -9.75
CA GLU A 118 -18.00 24.89 -10.95
C GLU A 118 -17.97 23.39 -10.71
N VAL A 119 -16.88 22.91 -10.06
CA VAL A 119 -16.72 21.49 -9.72
C VAL A 119 -17.78 21.03 -8.71
N ARG A 120 -18.01 21.82 -7.64
CA ARG A 120 -19.03 21.51 -6.63
C ARG A 120 -20.43 21.37 -7.21
N ALA A 121 -20.79 22.25 -8.15
CA ALA A 121 -22.08 22.20 -8.83
C ALA A 121 -22.31 20.93 -9.66
N LYS A 122 -21.21 20.25 -10.07
CA LYS A 122 -21.22 19.05 -10.92
C LYS A 122 -20.49 17.87 -10.29
N LEU A 123 -20.32 17.84 -8.97
CA LEU A 123 -19.48 16.86 -8.27
C LEU A 123 -19.91 15.42 -8.55
N GLU A 124 -21.17 15.10 -8.40
CA GLU A 124 -21.66 13.72 -8.58
C GLU A 124 -21.48 13.20 -10.02
N PRO A 125 -21.90 13.91 -11.08
CA PRO A 125 -21.62 13.47 -12.44
C PRO A 125 -20.13 13.40 -12.77
N LEU A 126 -19.29 14.28 -12.21
CA LEU A 126 -17.85 14.25 -12.38
C LEU A 126 -17.25 12.98 -11.76
N VAL A 127 -17.60 12.68 -10.50
CA VAL A 127 -17.12 11.47 -9.82
C VAL A 127 -17.52 10.22 -10.57
N ARG A 128 -18.77 10.13 -11.04
CA ARG A 128 -19.24 9.01 -11.87
C ARG A 128 -18.49 8.88 -13.21
N ALA A 129 -18.13 10.02 -13.82
CA ALA A 129 -17.34 10.02 -15.05
C ALA A 129 -15.92 9.56 -14.81
N LEU A 130 -15.27 10.05 -13.75
CA LEU A 130 -13.92 9.62 -13.35
C LEU A 130 -13.90 8.12 -13.03
N TYR A 131 -14.84 7.62 -12.25
CA TYR A 131 -14.93 6.19 -11.93
C TYR A 131 -15.01 5.29 -13.16
N ARG A 132 -15.74 5.74 -14.21
CA ARG A 132 -15.85 4.99 -15.49
C ARG A 132 -14.59 5.11 -16.35
N LYS A 133 -13.88 6.24 -16.28
CA LYS A 133 -12.72 6.53 -17.15
C LYS A 133 -11.39 6.11 -16.54
N VAL A 134 -11.32 6.09 -15.22
CA VAL A 134 -10.15 5.70 -14.44
C VAL A 134 -10.56 4.58 -13.49
N PRO A 135 -10.80 3.37 -14.03
CA PRO A 135 -11.22 2.23 -13.20
C PRO A 135 -10.10 1.85 -12.24
N SER A 136 -10.48 1.43 -11.04
CA SER A 136 -9.57 1.02 -9.98
C SER A 136 -9.99 -0.32 -9.39
N GLY A 137 -9.04 -1.00 -8.76
CA GLY A 137 -9.24 -2.30 -8.12
C GLY A 137 -8.86 -3.49 -9.01
N VAL A 138 -8.57 -4.61 -8.35
CA VAL A 138 -8.17 -5.86 -9.01
C VAL A 138 -9.32 -6.37 -9.89
N GLY A 139 -9.02 -6.68 -11.16
CA GLY A 139 -9.99 -7.16 -12.13
C GLY A 139 -10.83 -6.06 -12.80
N SER A 140 -10.55 -4.78 -12.52
CA SER A 140 -11.15 -3.68 -13.28
C SER A 140 -10.59 -3.63 -14.69
N GLU A 141 -11.47 -3.35 -15.66
CA GLU A 141 -11.10 -3.19 -17.07
C GLU A 141 -10.98 -1.71 -17.42
N GLY A 142 -9.83 -1.31 -17.96
CA GLY A 142 -9.59 0.03 -18.49
C GLY A 142 -9.87 0.15 -19.99
N MET A 143 -9.63 1.34 -20.55
CA MET A 143 -9.75 1.58 -21.98
C MET A 143 -8.58 1.01 -22.79
N VAL A 144 -7.47 0.69 -22.13
CA VAL A 144 -6.26 0.17 -22.78
C VAL A 144 -6.20 -1.34 -22.59
N HIS A 145 -6.31 -2.07 -23.68
CA HIS A 145 -6.16 -3.51 -23.70
C HIS A 145 -4.76 -3.87 -24.20
N LEU A 146 -4.05 -4.69 -23.43
CA LEU A 146 -2.70 -5.10 -23.73
C LEU A 146 -2.67 -6.52 -24.30
N SER A 147 -1.99 -6.70 -25.43
CA SER A 147 -1.52 -8.03 -25.82
C SER A 147 -0.42 -8.50 -24.87
N ALA A 148 -0.12 -9.81 -24.83
CA ALA A 148 1.00 -10.33 -24.02
C ALA A 148 2.33 -9.63 -24.37
N LYS A 149 2.55 -9.34 -25.66
CA LYS A 149 3.74 -8.61 -26.13
C LYS A 149 3.74 -7.16 -25.67
N ASP A 150 2.58 -6.49 -25.65
CA ASP A 150 2.50 -5.12 -25.16
C ASP A 150 2.66 -5.08 -23.63
N ALA A 151 2.15 -6.05 -22.91
CA ALA A 151 2.35 -6.16 -21.46
C ALA A 151 3.86 -6.28 -21.13
N GLU A 152 4.62 -7.11 -21.87
CA GLU A 152 6.08 -7.18 -21.72
C GLU A 152 6.77 -5.85 -22.02
N ARG A 153 6.31 -5.14 -23.06
CA ARG A 153 6.85 -3.81 -23.39
C ARG A 153 6.52 -2.77 -22.32
N VAL A 154 5.32 -2.78 -21.77
CA VAL A 154 4.96 -1.90 -20.64
C VAL A 154 5.86 -2.14 -19.45
N MET A 155 6.11 -3.42 -19.08
CA MET A 155 7.01 -3.76 -17.98
C MET A 155 8.46 -3.33 -18.22
N THR A 156 8.92 -3.28 -19.46
CA THR A 156 10.32 -2.96 -19.81
C THR A 156 10.53 -1.51 -20.16
N GLN A 157 9.55 -0.83 -20.73
CA GLN A 157 9.63 0.55 -21.20
C GLN A 157 8.91 1.54 -20.27
N GLY A 158 8.01 1.02 -19.39
CA GLY A 158 7.26 1.83 -18.46
C GLY A 158 6.45 2.95 -19.13
N ALA A 159 6.49 4.16 -18.56
CA ALA A 159 5.74 5.31 -19.07
C ALA A 159 6.08 5.70 -20.52
N ARG A 160 7.29 5.41 -20.98
CA ARG A 160 7.70 5.66 -22.37
C ARG A 160 6.80 4.95 -23.38
N TRP A 161 6.40 3.70 -23.07
CA TRP A 161 5.47 2.96 -23.91
C TRP A 161 4.13 3.69 -24.10
N ALA A 162 3.62 4.34 -23.06
CA ALA A 162 2.38 5.12 -23.11
C ALA A 162 2.56 6.40 -23.93
N VAL A 163 3.67 7.13 -23.72
CA VAL A 163 3.99 8.37 -24.49
C VAL A 163 4.14 8.07 -25.98
N GLU A 164 4.85 7.01 -26.36
CA GLU A 164 5.01 6.60 -27.77
C GLU A 164 3.67 6.27 -28.46
N ARG A 165 2.61 6.01 -27.70
CA ARG A 165 1.25 5.75 -28.19
C ARG A 165 0.31 6.96 -28.08
N GLY A 166 0.85 8.13 -27.79
CA GLY A 166 0.07 9.36 -27.66
C GLY A 166 -0.80 9.43 -26.40
N MET A 167 -0.51 8.61 -25.38
CA MET A 167 -1.18 8.63 -24.07
C MET A 167 -0.44 9.53 -23.08
N GLY A 168 0.31 10.51 -23.55
CA GLY A 168 1.09 11.47 -22.79
C GLY A 168 2.00 12.26 -23.69
N VAL A 169 2.83 13.11 -23.09
CA VAL A 169 3.82 13.94 -23.78
C VAL A 169 5.23 13.62 -23.25
N PRO A 170 6.30 13.92 -24.01
CA PRO A 170 7.68 13.63 -23.57
C PRO A 170 8.03 14.22 -22.21
N GLU A 171 7.49 15.37 -21.88
CA GLU A 171 7.67 16.07 -20.60
C GLU A 171 7.15 15.27 -19.41
N ASP A 172 6.15 14.41 -19.60
CA ASP A 172 5.64 13.53 -18.54
C ASP A 172 6.71 12.55 -18.06
N LEU A 173 7.66 12.16 -18.91
CA LEU A 173 8.75 11.28 -18.52
C LEU A 173 9.73 11.97 -17.57
N GLU A 174 9.96 13.26 -17.74
CA GLU A 174 10.84 14.04 -16.87
C GLU A 174 10.22 14.23 -15.48
N MET A 175 8.89 14.27 -15.42
CA MET A 175 8.13 14.42 -14.17
C MET A 175 7.76 13.08 -13.50
N THR A 176 8.18 11.97 -14.08
CA THR A 176 7.94 10.63 -13.56
C THR A 176 9.23 10.07 -12.96
N ASP A 177 9.15 9.55 -11.72
CA ASP A 177 10.30 8.92 -11.07
C ASP A 177 10.95 7.87 -11.98
N ARG A 178 12.29 7.93 -12.13
CA ARG A 178 13.08 7.09 -13.03
C ARG A 178 12.57 7.07 -14.48
N HIS A 179 11.95 8.16 -14.92
CA HIS A 179 11.30 8.24 -16.25
C HIS A 179 10.26 7.13 -16.46
N GLY A 180 9.63 6.65 -15.37
CA GLY A 180 8.63 5.59 -15.37
C GLY A 180 9.18 4.20 -15.73
N GLN A 181 10.48 3.97 -15.57
CA GLN A 181 11.12 2.68 -15.82
C GLN A 181 11.72 2.09 -14.54
N ILE A 182 11.68 0.78 -14.46
CA ILE A 182 12.45 0.03 -13.45
C ILE A 182 13.68 -0.51 -14.18
N ASP A 183 14.88 -0.10 -13.74
CA ASP A 183 16.12 -0.64 -14.28
C ASP A 183 16.13 -2.16 -14.04
N ARG A 184 16.28 -2.93 -15.12
CA ARG A 184 16.63 -4.34 -14.99
C ARG A 184 18.04 -4.39 -14.42
N GLN A 185 18.17 -4.47 -13.11
CA GLN A 185 19.37 -5.08 -12.55
C GLN A 185 19.26 -6.56 -12.86
N SER A 186 20.09 -7.01 -13.76
CA SER A 186 20.27 -8.45 -14.00
C SER A 186 20.62 -9.13 -12.68
N PRO A 187 20.09 -10.32 -12.44
CA PRO A 187 20.44 -11.10 -11.25
C PRO A 187 21.93 -11.40 -11.21
#